data_de76c0ae8dbfc2916f983fbf21585887
#
_entry.id   de76c0ae8dbfc2916f983fbf21585887
#
_cell.length_a   1.000
_cell.length_b   1.000
_cell.length_c   1.000
_cell.angle_alpha   90.00
_cell.angle_beta   90.00
_cell.angle_gamma   90.00
#
_symmetry.space_group_name_H-M   'P 1'
#
loop_
_entity.id
_entity.type
_entity.pdbx_description
1 polymer ?
#
loop_
_entity_poly.entity_id
_entity_poly.type
_entity_poly.pdbx_seq_one_letter_code
_entity_poly.pdbx_strand_id
1 'polypeptide(L)'
;MKKLFVLITLSLVIFWSNSCRRNSANEKRFELKGKVVAVEPDKHLVTVSHEDIKDYMPGMTMPFTLPNEADLQILVSGDDISATLVVDGSQSWLEDVVITRQSEDPSTTTGVTEAKPGDTVPNYQLINQDGKDIRIGSYQGKSLLLTFIYTRCPLPEYCDLMSNNFAAIDKQLKTQPEMYGKTHLLSISIDPEYDSPKVLRSYGAAHTERYQDETFEHWEFATGSPDQIKGIAQYFGLRYFADKDQIVHGLRTVVITPAGKVYKVYRDNEWKPEQLVQDMIAASSQK
;
A
#
# COMPACT_ATOMS: atom_id res chain seq x y z
N MET A 1 14.11 -42.58 64.22
CA MET A 1 13.52 -41.32 63.65
C MET A 1 13.81 -41.34 62.16
N LYS A 2 12.86 -41.86 61.36
CA LYS A 2 12.98 -41.94 59.89
C LYS A 2 12.36 -40.71 59.27
N LYS A 3 13.15 -39.89 58.55
CA LYS A 3 12.67 -38.73 57.76
C LYS A 3 12.23 -39.22 56.38
N LEU A 4 10.94 -39.08 56.14
CA LEU A 4 10.29 -39.38 54.82
C LEU A 4 10.47 -38.17 53.89
N PHE A 5 11.23 -38.35 52.79
CA PHE A 5 11.35 -37.37 51.71
C PHE A 5 10.22 -37.61 50.70
N VAL A 6 9.32 -36.63 50.60
CA VAL A 6 8.29 -36.62 49.56
C VAL A 6 8.85 -35.86 48.34
N LEU A 7 9.10 -36.60 47.27
CA LEU A 7 9.44 -36.03 45.95
C LEU A 7 8.14 -35.61 45.25
N ILE A 8 7.93 -34.28 45.12
CA ILE A 8 6.87 -33.73 44.30
C ILE A 8 7.44 -33.58 42.89
N THR A 9 7.04 -34.44 41.95
CA THR A 9 7.32 -34.32 40.53
C THR A 9 6.32 -33.36 39.91
N LEU A 10 6.79 -32.15 39.59
CA LEU A 10 6.04 -31.14 38.85
C LEU A 10 6.00 -31.51 37.37
N SER A 11 4.91 -32.10 36.90
CA SER A 11 4.69 -32.40 35.48
C SER A 11 4.36 -31.13 34.74
N LEU A 12 5.33 -30.62 33.99
CA LEU A 12 5.17 -29.46 33.07
C LEU A 12 4.40 -29.95 31.83
N VAL A 13 3.10 -29.71 31.79
CA VAL A 13 2.28 -29.96 30.59
C VAL A 13 2.53 -28.79 29.61
N ILE A 14 3.38 -29.05 28.61
CA ILE A 14 3.60 -28.15 27.50
C ILE A 14 2.40 -28.30 26.55
N PHE A 15 1.46 -27.37 26.62
CA PHE A 15 0.44 -27.21 25.56
C PHE A 15 1.13 -26.67 24.29
N TRP A 16 1.44 -27.58 23.39
CA TRP A 16 1.71 -27.20 22.00
C TRP A 16 0.36 -26.86 21.36
N SER A 17 0.06 -25.58 21.26
CA SER A 17 -0.98 -25.06 20.38
C SER A 17 -0.50 -25.24 18.93
N ASN A 18 -0.77 -26.41 18.36
CA ASN A 18 -0.72 -26.61 16.92
C ASN A 18 -1.81 -25.73 16.31
N SER A 19 -1.42 -24.55 15.84
CA SER A 19 -2.20 -23.78 14.87
C SER A 19 -2.23 -24.62 13.59
N CYS A 20 -3.25 -25.45 13.43
CA CYS A 20 -3.50 -26.18 12.20
C CYS A 20 -3.89 -25.19 11.11
N ARG A 21 -2.91 -24.70 10.35
CA ARG A 21 -3.16 -24.31 8.97
C ARG A 21 -3.61 -25.59 8.26
N ARG A 22 -4.90 -25.72 7.96
CA ARG A 22 -5.42 -26.79 7.11
C ARG A 22 -4.89 -26.55 5.69
N ASN A 23 -3.69 -27.04 5.40
CA ASN A 23 -3.33 -27.32 4.00
C ASN A 23 -4.05 -28.62 3.65
N SER A 24 -5.17 -28.52 2.95
CA SER A 24 -5.79 -29.70 2.31
C SER A 24 -4.81 -30.22 1.24
N ALA A 25 -4.57 -31.53 1.20
CA ALA A 25 -3.63 -32.15 0.27
C ALA A 25 -4.07 -32.02 -1.22
N ASN A 26 -5.24 -31.45 -1.49
CA ASN A 26 -5.83 -31.25 -2.81
C ASN A 26 -6.02 -29.77 -3.22
N GLU A 27 -5.58 -28.84 -2.39
CA GLU A 27 -5.73 -27.41 -2.66
C GLU A 27 -4.83 -26.98 -3.83
N LYS A 28 -5.43 -26.39 -4.85
CA LYS A 28 -4.73 -25.77 -5.97
C LYS A 28 -4.88 -24.26 -5.88
N ARG A 29 -3.84 -23.54 -6.21
CA ARG A 29 -3.77 -22.08 -6.14
C ARG A 29 -3.39 -21.53 -7.52
N PHE A 30 -4.11 -20.50 -7.97
CA PHE A 30 -3.91 -19.86 -9.26
C PHE A 30 -3.90 -18.35 -9.10
N GLU A 31 -3.08 -17.67 -9.88
CA GLU A 31 -3.14 -16.21 -9.99
C GLU A 31 -4.40 -15.82 -10.77
N LEU A 32 -5.16 -14.87 -10.22
CA LEU A 32 -6.33 -14.26 -10.85
C LEU A 32 -6.10 -12.77 -10.98
N LYS A 33 -6.33 -12.23 -12.18
CA LYS A 33 -6.40 -10.80 -12.46
C LYS A 33 -7.74 -10.49 -13.10
N GLY A 34 -8.32 -9.35 -12.74
CA GLY A 34 -9.61 -8.96 -13.32
C GLY A 34 -10.17 -7.68 -12.75
N LYS A 35 -11.35 -7.34 -13.26
CA LYS A 35 -12.11 -6.16 -12.84
C LYS A 35 -13.32 -6.58 -12.02
N VAL A 36 -13.50 -5.94 -10.86
CA VAL A 36 -14.69 -6.11 -10.03
C VAL A 36 -15.92 -5.55 -10.75
N VAL A 37 -16.93 -6.38 -10.91
CA VAL A 37 -18.22 -6.02 -11.53
C VAL A 37 -19.27 -5.71 -10.47
N ALA A 38 -19.33 -6.53 -9.40
CA ALA A 38 -20.25 -6.34 -8.29
C ALA A 38 -19.65 -6.91 -7.00
N VAL A 39 -20.05 -6.34 -5.87
CA VAL A 39 -19.73 -6.85 -4.53
C VAL A 39 -21.04 -7.06 -3.78
N GLU A 40 -21.23 -8.24 -3.22
CA GLU A 40 -22.41 -8.63 -2.43
C GLU A 40 -21.96 -9.06 -1.02
N PRO A 41 -21.72 -8.11 -0.10
CA PRO A 41 -21.14 -8.38 1.21
C PRO A 41 -21.95 -9.39 2.03
N ASP A 42 -23.28 -9.25 2.02
CA ASP A 42 -24.20 -10.13 2.76
C ASP A 42 -24.11 -11.62 2.33
N LYS A 43 -23.60 -11.86 1.12
CA LYS A 43 -23.43 -13.21 0.55
C LYS A 43 -21.98 -13.67 0.55
N HIS A 44 -21.05 -12.85 0.98
CA HIS A 44 -19.60 -13.06 0.83
C HIS A 44 -19.18 -13.35 -0.62
N LEU A 45 -19.76 -12.59 -1.58
CA LEU A 45 -19.48 -12.76 -3.00
C LEU A 45 -18.90 -11.49 -3.63
N VAL A 46 -17.94 -11.71 -4.52
CA VAL A 46 -17.45 -10.69 -5.47
C VAL A 46 -17.57 -11.25 -6.88
N THR A 47 -18.23 -10.52 -7.78
CA THR A 47 -18.28 -10.85 -9.20
C THR A 47 -17.12 -10.17 -9.91
N VAL A 48 -16.27 -10.95 -10.57
CA VAL A 48 -15.08 -10.48 -11.25
C VAL A 48 -15.12 -10.86 -12.72
N SER A 49 -14.87 -9.90 -13.60
CA SER A 49 -14.52 -10.13 -15.00
C SER A 49 -13.02 -10.38 -15.06
N HIS A 50 -12.61 -11.65 -15.03
CA HIS A 50 -11.23 -12.05 -14.95
C HIS A 50 -10.63 -12.40 -16.31
N GLU A 51 -9.32 -12.24 -16.42
CA GLU A 51 -8.50 -12.69 -17.54
C GLU A 51 -8.39 -14.23 -17.56
N ASP A 52 -7.71 -14.78 -18.58
CA ASP A 52 -7.41 -16.21 -18.60
C ASP A 52 -6.62 -16.63 -17.36
N ILE A 53 -7.16 -17.57 -16.58
CA ILE A 53 -6.45 -18.18 -15.46
C ILE A 53 -5.65 -19.34 -16.02
N LYS A 54 -4.33 -19.14 -16.08
CA LYS A 54 -3.41 -20.09 -16.71
C LYS A 54 -3.60 -21.51 -16.16
N ASP A 55 -3.70 -22.48 -17.08
CA ASP A 55 -3.85 -23.91 -16.81
C ASP A 55 -5.13 -24.29 -16.04
N TYR A 56 -6.13 -23.36 -15.95
CA TYR A 56 -7.36 -23.61 -15.23
C TYR A 56 -8.63 -23.25 -16.01
N MET A 57 -8.85 -21.98 -16.38
CA MET A 57 -10.06 -21.57 -17.13
C MET A 57 -9.81 -20.33 -18.00
N PRO A 58 -10.54 -20.19 -19.13
CA PRO A 58 -10.50 -18.97 -19.94
C PRO A 58 -11.12 -17.77 -19.21
N GLY A 59 -10.78 -16.56 -19.65
CA GLY A 59 -11.34 -15.31 -19.12
C GLY A 59 -12.86 -15.26 -19.26
N MET A 60 -13.53 -14.92 -18.16
CA MET A 60 -15.00 -14.76 -18.12
C MET A 60 -15.42 -13.89 -16.93
N THR A 61 -16.71 -13.63 -16.84
CA THR A 61 -17.30 -12.92 -15.69
C THR A 61 -18.08 -13.92 -14.84
N MET A 62 -17.66 -14.09 -13.57
CA MET A 62 -18.33 -15.01 -12.64
C MET A 62 -18.20 -14.55 -11.19
N PRO A 63 -19.10 -15.00 -10.29
CA PRO A 63 -18.99 -14.76 -8.87
C PRO A 63 -17.95 -15.70 -8.22
N PHE A 64 -17.20 -15.15 -7.27
CA PHE A 64 -16.29 -15.88 -6.40
C PHE A 64 -16.67 -15.64 -4.94
N THR A 65 -16.50 -16.65 -4.11
CA THR A 65 -16.57 -16.49 -2.66
C THR A 65 -15.35 -15.68 -2.19
N LEU A 66 -15.61 -14.68 -1.36
CA LEU A 66 -14.58 -13.86 -0.72
C LEU A 66 -14.80 -13.94 0.80
N PRO A 67 -14.09 -14.85 1.49
CA PRO A 67 -14.33 -15.12 2.92
C PRO A 67 -13.96 -13.95 3.83
N ASN A 68 -13.06 -13.09 3.38
CA ASN A 68 -12.56 -11.97 4.17
C ASN A 68 -13.54 -10.79 4.10
N GLU A 69 -14.17 -10.45 5.23
CA GLU A 69 -15.10 -9.31 5.32
C GLU A 69 -14.41 -7.95 5.05
N ALA A 70 -13.13 -7.84 5.37
CA ALA A 70 -12.38 -6.61 5.15
C ALA A 70 -12.25 -6.29 3.66
N ASP A 71 -11.95 -7.30 2.83
CA ASP A 71 -11.88 -7.14 1.38
C ASP A 71 -13.24 -6.73 0.79
N LEU A 72 -14.33 -7.32 1.31
CA LEU A 72 -15.69 -6.98 0.88
C LEU A 72 -16.08 -5.53 1.20
N GLN A 73 -15.52 -4.96 2.26
CA GLN A 73 -15.81 -3.57 2.65
C GLN A 73 -15.04 -2.54 1.80
N ILE A 74 -13.91 -2.92 1.26
CA ILE A 74 -13.04 -2.00 0.52
C ILE A 74 -13.22 -2.08 -0.99
N LEU A 75 -13.58 -3.26 -1.52
CA LEU A 75 -13.80 -3.46 -2.94
C LEU A 75 -15.07 -2.75 -3.42
N VAL A 76 -14.97 -2.15 -4.60
CA VAL A 76 -16.13 -1.57 -5.30
C VAL A 76 -16.11 -1.95 -6.77
N SER A 77 -17.28 -1.87 -7.41
CA SER A 77 -17.38 -2.08 -8.86
C SER A 77 -16.43 -1.14 -9.62
N GLY A 78 -15.73 -1.67 -10.61
CA GLY A 78 -14.76 -0.96 -11.42
C GLY A 78 -13.31 -1.03 -10.90
N ASP A 79 -13.07 -1.59 -9.71
CA ASP A 79 -11.68 -1.84 -9.26
C ASP A 79 -11.03 -2.93 -10.11
N ASP A 80 -9.78 -2.70 -10.51
CA ASP A 80 -8.93 -3.77 -11.02
C ASP A 80 -8.23 -4.45 -9.83
N ILE A 81 -8.24 -5.78 -9.82
CA ILE A 81 -7.67 -6.58 -8.73
C ILE A 81 -6.71 -7.65 -9.22
N SER A 82 -5.78 -8.01 -8.36
CA SER A 82 -5.05 -9.27 -8.39
C SER A 82 -5.41 -10.07 -7.13
N ALA A 83 -5.55 -11.39 -7.26
CA ALA A 83 -5.92 -12.27 -6.16
C ALA A 83 -5.36 -13.67 -6.37
N THR A 84 -5.37 -14.49 -5.31
CA THR A 84 -5.14 -15.92 -5.40
C THR A 84 -6.49 -16.64 -5.43
N LEU A 85 -6.79 -17.33 -6.55
CA LEU A 85 -7.92 -18.26 -6.61
C LEU A 85 -7.49 -19.58 -5.99
N VAL A 86 -8.14 -19.95 -4.91
CA VAL A 86 -7.96 -21.24 -4.23
C VAL A 86 -9.08 -22.18 -4.65
N VAL A 87 -8.72 -23.40 -5.01
CA VAL A 87 -9.66 -24.46 -5.42
C VAL A 87 -9.39 -25.70 -4.58
N ASP A 88 -10.38 -26.15 -3.82
CA ASP A 88 -10.36 -27.39 -3.04
C ASP A 88 -11.59 -28.24 -3.38
N GLY A 89 -11.39 -29.24 -4.23
CA GLY A 89 -12.47 -30.08 -4.72
C GLY A 89 -13.50 -29.28 -5.53
N SER A 90 -14.72 -29.15 -5.00
CA SER A 90 -15.82 -28.40 -5.62
C SER A 90 -15.98 -26.97 -5.08
N GLN A 91 -15.16 -26.58 -4.10
CA GLN A 91 -15.19 -25.23 -3.52
C GLN A 91 -14.08 -24.39 -4.13
N SER A 92 -14.38 -23.09 -4.30
CA SER A 92 -13.37 -22.12 -4.71
C SER A 92 -13.64 -20.77 -4.04
N TRP A 93 -12.56 -20.04 -3.73
CA TRP A 93 -12.65 -18.73 -3.12
C TRP A 93 -11.43 -17.89 -3.48
N LEU A 94 -11.49 -16.58 -3.26
CA LEU A 94 -10.35 -15.69 -3.43
C LEU A 94 -9.68 -15.42 -2.08
N GLU A 95 -8.35 -15.40 -2.13
CA GLU A 95 -7.46 -14.96 -1.03
C GLU A 95 -6.47 -13.93 -1.58
N ASP A 96 -5.79 -13.23 -0.68
CA ASP A 96 -4.72 -12.28 -1.00
C ASP A 96 -5.16 -11.24 -2.05
N VAL A 97 -6.37 -10.71 -1.88
CA VAL A 97 -6.92 -9.74 -2.83
C VAL A 97 -6.19 -8.41 -2.71
N VAL A 98 -5.77 -7.88 -3.83
CA VAL A 98 -5.10 -6.58 -3.93
C VAL A 98 -5.79 -5.72 -4.98
N ILE A 99 -6.07 -4.47 -4.63
CA ILE A 99 -6.60 -3.50 -5.59
C ILE A 99 -5.42 -2.91 -6.36
N THR A 100 -5.25 -3.34 -7.62
CA THR A 100 -4.18 -2.86 -8.50
C THR A 100 -4.48 -1.47 -9.06
N ARG A 101 -5.78 -1.21 -9.33
CA ARG A 101 -6.28 0.11 -9.73
C ARG A 101 -7.65 0.35 -9.11
N GLN A 102 -7.82 1.46 -8.39
CA GLN A 102 -9.12 1.84 -7.86
C GLN A 102 -10.05 2.38 -8.95
N SER A 103 -11.34 2.04 -8.83
CA SER A 103 -12.38 2.60 -9.70
C SER A 103 -12.36 4.13 -9.73
N GLU A 104 -12.56 4.70 -10.91
CA GLU A 104 -12.71 6.16 -11.08
C GLU A 104 -14.17 6.62 -10.93
N ASP A 105 -15.12 5.71 -10.80
CA ASP A 105 -16.54 6.04 -10.68
C ASP A 105 -16.84 6.65 -9.31
N PRO A 106 -17.23 7.94 -9.25
CA PRO A 106 -17.55 8.61 -7.98
C PRO A 106 -18.74 7.99 -7.24
N SER A 107 -19.62 7.28 -7.96
CA SER A 107 -20.80 6.64 -7.36
C SER A 107 -20.46 5.42 -6.51
N THR A 108 -19.27 4.83 -6.74
CA THR A 108 -18.78 3.65 -6.02
C THR A 108 -17.96 4.01 -4.77
N THR A 109 -17.59 5.28 -4.63
CA THR A 109 -16.76 5.76 -3.51
C THR A 109 -17.65 6.33 -2.41
N THR A 110 -18.08 5.52 -1.45
CA THR A 110 -18.83 5.98 -0.30
C THR A 110 -18.01 6.96 0.55
N GLY A 111 -18.25 8.27 0.40
CA GLY A 111 -17.76 9.30 1.32
C GLY A 111 -16.31 9.78 1.17
N VAL A 112 -15.56 9.31 0.17
CA VAL A 112 -14.19 9.77 -0.09
C VAL A 112 -14.18 10.65 -1.34
N THR A 113 -14.04 11.95 -1.15
CA THR A 113 -13.84 12.90 -2.26
C THR A 113 -12.35 12.89 -2.60
N GLU A 114 -11.98 12.28 -3.73
CA GLU A 114 -10.60 12.28 -4.19
C GLU A 114 -10.20 13.68 -4.69
N ALA A 115 -9.00 14.09 -4.29
CA ALA A 115 -8.41 15.33 -4.74
C ALA A 115 -8.20 15.35 -6.26
N LYS A 116 -8.56 16.47 -6.89
CA LYS A 116 -8.47 16.67 -8.36
C LYS A 116 -7.32 17.59 -8.71
N PRO A 117 -6.81 17.53 -9.94
CA PRO A 117 -5.84 18.52 -10.43
C PRO A 117 -6.34 19.96 -10.19
N GLY A 118 -5.48 20.79 -9.59
CA GLY A 118 -5.78 22.15 -9.19
C GLY A 118 -6.23 22.34 -7.75
N ASP A 119 -6.67 21.28 -7.05
CA ASP A 119 -7.04 21.37 -5.64
C ASP A 119 -5.82 21.68 -4.77
N THR A 120 -6.03 22.52 -3.76
CA THR A 120 -4.97 22.84 -2.79
C THR A 120 -4.84 21.74 -1.75
N VAL A 121 -3.64 21.17 -1.63
CA VAL A 121 -3.37 20.13 -0.64
C VAL A 121 -3.36 20.73 0.76
N PRO A 122 -4.16 20.21 1.71
CA PRO A 122 -4.12 20.66 3.09
C PRO A 122 -2.74 20.47 3.72
N ASN A 123 -2.40 21.35 4.66
CA ASN A 123 -1.08 21.34 5.30
C ASN A 123 -0.99 20.27 6.40
N TYR A 124 -1.07 18.99 6.01
CA TYR A 124 -0.96 17.86 6.92
C TYR A 124 0.36 17.87 7.67
N GLN A 125 0.30 17.57 8.98
CA GLN A 125 1.46 17.38 9.82
C GLN A 125 1.80 15.91 9.88
N LEU A 126 3.09 15.58 9.76
CA LEU A 126 3.65 14.24 9.78
C LEU A 126 4.95 14.24 10.60
N ILE A 127 5.51 13.07 10.81
CA ILE A 127 6.82 12.87 11.47
C ILE A 127 7.70 12.13 10.48
N ASN A 128 8.87 12.66 10.13
CA ASN A 128 9.78 12.01 9.19
C ASN A 128 10.62 10.89 9.85
N GLN A 129 11.42 10.20 9.05
CA GLN A 129 12.30 9.11 9.49
C GLN A 129 13.35 9.51 10.53
N ASP A 130 13.60 10.80 10.73
CA ASP A 130 14.50 11.33 11.77
C ASP A 130 13.77 11.73 13.06
N GLY A 131 12.45 11.49 13.11
CA GLY A 131 11.60 11.90 14.23
C GLY A 131 11.30 13.38 14.26
N LYS A 132 11.51 14.11 13.17
CA LYS A 132 11.23 15.55 13.06
C LYS A 132 9.81 15.77 12.54
N ASP A 133 9.15 16.77 13.12
CA ASP A 133 7.88 17.26 12.58
C ASP A 133 8.10 17.89 11.20
N ILE A 134 7.33 17.44 10.23
CA ILE A 134 7.27 17.98 8.88
C ILE A 134 5.82 18.32 8.52
N ARG A 135 5.65 19.15 7.52
CA ARG A 135 4.33 19.52 6.98
C ARG A 135 4.38 19.51 5.46
N ILE A 136 3.26 19.19 4.82
CA ILE A 136 3.18 19.25 3.35
C ILE A 136 3.55 20.64 2.84
N GLY A 137 3.13 21.70 3.53
CA GLY A 137 3.51 23.09 3.20
C GLY A 137 5.01 23.40 3.32
N SER A 138 5.81 22.58 4.00
CA SER A 138 7.27 22.76 4.06
C SER A 138 7.96 22.54 2.73
N TYR A 139 7.29 21.88 1.78
CA TYR A 139 7.81 21.63 0.43
C TYR A 139 7.36 22.66 -0.60
N GLN A 140 6.67 23.72 -0.18
CA GLN A 140 6.32 24.82 -1.09
C GLN A 140 7.57 25.42 -1.76
N GLY A 141 7.45 25.75 -3.04
CA GLY A 141 8.57 26.14 -3.89
C GLY A 141 9.23 25.00 -4.62
N LYS A 142 8.91 23.74 -4.25
CA LYS A 142 9.36 22.52 -4.94
C LYS A 142 8.17 21.75 -5.51
N SER A 143 8.37 21.04 -6.61
CA SER A 143 7.45 20.00 -7.05
C SER A 143 7.63 18.77 -6.14
N LEU A 144 6.56 18.35 -5.48
CA LEU A 144 6.59 17.22 -4.54
C LEU A 144 5.98 15.99 -5.20
N LEU A 145 6.72 14.87 -5.18
CA LEU A 145 6.18 13.55 -5.53
C LEU A 145 5.89 12.80 -4.23
N LEU A 146 4.63 12.40 -4.04
CA LEU A 146 4.16 11.73 -2.85
C LEU A 146 3.61 10.36 -3.20
N THR A 147 3.90 9.33 -2.39
CA THR A 147 3.28 8.00 -2.46
C THR A 147 2.98 7.45 -1.08
N PHE A 148 2.16 6.38 -1.04
CA PHE A 148 1.83 5.67 0.18
C PHE A 148 2.44 4.28 0.15
N ILE A 149 3.02 3.86 1.28
CA ILE A 149 3.69 2.57 1.47
C ILE A 149 3.34 1.99 2.84
N TYR A 150 3.74 0.75 3.10
CA TYR A 150 4.03 0.24 4.45
C TYR A 150 5.17 -0.76 4.39
N THR A 151 6.06 -0.76 5.43
CA THR A 151 7.37 -1.40 5.33
C THR A 151 7.33 -2.93 5.37
N ARG A 152 6.25 -3.51 5.87
CA ARG A 152 6.03 -4.96 5.95
C ARG A 152 5.08 -5.50 4.87
N CYS A 153 4.93 -4.77 3.76
CA CYS A 153 4.17 -5.23 2.62
C CYS A 153 4.77 -6.54 2.06
N PRO A 154 3.99 -7.64 2.00
CA PRO A 154 4.52 -8.93 1.56
C PRO A 154 4.61 -9.07 0.03
N LEU A 155 4.16 -8.05 -0.72
CA LEU A 155 4.01 -8.10 -2.17
C LEU A 155 5.09 -7.26 -2.86
N PRO A 156 6.09 -7.90 -3.51
CA PRO A 156 7.19 -7.19 -4.17
C PRO A 156 6.74 -6.23 -5.27
N GLU A 157 5.62 -6.52 -5.94
CA GLU A 157 5.07 -5.73 -7.03
C GLU A 157 4.38 -4.43 -6.56
N TYR A 158 4.30 -4.20 -5.25
CA TYR A 158 3.62 -3.04 -4.67
C TYR A 158 4.58 -2.09 -3.96
N CYS A 159 4.71 -2.15 -2.64
CA CYS A 159 5.52 -1.18 -1.90
C CYS A 159 7.00 -1.20 -2.29
N ASP A 160 7.57 -2.41 -2.51
CA ASP A 160 8.96 -2.53 -2.98
C ASP A 160 9.13 -1.95 -4.38
N LEU A 161 8.23 -2.26 -5.32
CA LEU A 161 8.26 -1.69 -6.67
C LEU A 161 8.13 -0.16 -6.61
N MET A 162 7.19 0.39 -5.81
CA MET A 162 7.03 1.83 -5.64
C MET A 162 8.31 2.47 -5.11
N SER A 163 8.92 1.89 -4.09
CA SER A 163 10.15 2.40 -3.49
C SER A 163 11.35 2.29 -4.45
N ASN A 164 11.47 1.20 -5.21
CA ASN A 164 12.50 1.06 -6.25
C ASN A 164 12.33 2.08 -7.38
N ASN A 165 11.09 2.36 -7.78
CA ASN A 165 10.78 3.40 -8.76
C ASN A 165 11.12 4.80 -8.23
N PHE A 166 10.85 5.08 -6.95
CA PHE A 166 11.24 6.35 -6.30
C PHE A 166 12.76 6.48 -6.22
N ALA A 167 13.48 5.41 -5.91
CA ALA A 167 14.95 5.39 -5.96
C ALA A 167 15.49 5.70 -7.36
N ALA A 168 14.87 5.14 -8.41
CA ALA A 168 15.22 5.43 -9.80
C ALA A 168 14.95 6.90 -10.16
N ILE A 169 13.81 7.47 -9.72
CA ILE A 169 13.46 8.89 -9.90
C ILE A 169 14.48 9.78 -9.19
N ASP A 170 14.81 9.50 -7.93
CA ASP A 170 15.81 10.26 -7.17
C ASP A 170 17.17 10.27 -7.87
N LYS A 171 17.62 9.09 -8.31
CA LYS A 171 18.87 8.93 -9.05
C LYS A 171 18.85 9.71 -10.38
N GLN A 172 17.76 9.67 -11.12
CA GLN A 172 17.61 10.41 -12.38
C GLN A 172 17.62 11.93 -12.15
N LEU A 173 16.86 12.42 -11.17
CA LEU A 173 16.84 13.84 -10.83
C LEU A 173 18.19 14.35 -10.35
N LYS A 174 18.96 13.54 -9.63
CA LYS A 174 20.31 13.86 -9.15
C LYS A 174 21.29 14.13 -10.29
N THR A 175 21.08 13.59 -11.49
CA THR A 175 21.87 13.92 -12.68
C THR A 175 21.55 15.30 -13.25
N GLN A 176 20.52 15.97 -12.73
CA GLN A 176 20.03 17.27 -13.17
C GLN A 176 19.95 18.25 -11.97
N PRO A 177 21.10 18.83 -11.51
CA PRO A 177 21.17 19.56 -10.24
C PRO A 177 20.15 20.68 -10.07
N GLU A 178 19.81 21.40 -11.16
CA GLU A 178 18.79 22.44 -11.12
C GLU A 178 17.40 21.87 -10.79
N MET A 179 17.03 20.75 -11.39
CA MET A 179 15.76 20.09 -11.14
C MET A 179 15.73 19.40 -9.78
N TYR A 180 16.84 18.79 -9.37
CA TYR A 180 16.99 18.18 -8.04
C TYR A 180 16.69 19.19 -6.93
N GLY A 181 17.20 20.42 -7.04
CA GLY A 181 16.91 21.50 -6.09
C GLY A 181 15.44 21.98 -6.10
N LYS A 182 14.72 21.78 -7.21
CA LYS A 182 13.32 22.19 -7.39
C LYS A 182 12.30 21.07 -7.14
N THR A 183 12.75 19.90 -6.75
CA THR A 183 11.91 18.72 -6.54
C THR A 183 12.11 18.14 -5.15
N HIS A 184 11.18 17.32 -4.70
CA HIS A 184 11.29 16.55 -3.46
C HIS A 184 10.42 15.30 -3.55
N LEU A 185 10.82 14.21 -2.87
CA LEU A 185 10.10 12.95 -2.82
C LEU A 185 9.67 12.65 -1.38
N LEU A 186 8.45 12.15 -1.19
CA LEU A 186 7.90 11.82 0.11
C LEU A 186 7.14 10.48 0.05
N SER A 187 7.59 9.49 0.80
CA SER A 187 6.87 8.23 1.01
C SER A 187 6.20 8.25 2.38
N ILE A 188 4.88 8.09 2.42
CA ILE A 188 4.08 8.14 3.65
C ILE A 188 3.63 6.73 4.01
N SER A 189 3.93 6.28 5.22
CA SER A 189 3.45 5.00 5.70
C SER A 189 1.98 5.06 6.11
N ILE A 190 1.21 4.04 5.67
CA ILE A 190 -0.18 3.80 6.11
C ILE A 190 -0.27 2.83 7.29
N ASP A 191 0.85 2.44 7.88
CA ASP A 191 0.95 1.55 9.05
C ASP A 191 1.63 2.26 10.24
N PRO A 192 1.03 3.34 10.76
CA PRO A 192 1.66 4.19 11.78
C PRO A 192 1.92 3.48 13.11
N GLU A 193 1.25 2.36 13.37
CA GLU A 193 1.45 1.57 14.59
C GLU A 193 2.75 0.76 14.54
N TYR A 194 3.16 0.32 13.36
CA TYR A 194 4.39 -0.46 13.14
C TYR A 194 5.53 0.40 12.62
N ASP A 195 5.27 1.27 11.66
CA ASP A 195 6.26 2.05 10.92
C ASP A 195 6.70 3.29 11.70
N SER A 196 7.43 3.07 12.81
CA SER A 196 8.07 4.15 13.54
C SER A 196 9.12 4.88 12.70
N PRO A 197 9.55 6.10 13.08
CA PRO A 197 10.63 6.81 12.39
C PRO A 197 11.89 5.96 12.17
N LYS A 198 12.28 5.18 13.19
CA LYS A 198 13.43 4.28 13.10
C LYS A 198 13.24 3.17 12.05
N VAL A 199 12.05 2.58 11.95
CA VAL A 199 11.72 1.56 10.96
C VAL A 199 11.78 2.17 9.56
N LEU A 200 11.15 3.34 9.38
CA LEU A 200 11.17 4.07 8.11
C LEU A 200 12.58 4.48 7.68
N ARG A 201 13.43 4.90 8.62
CA ARG A 201 14.83 5.20 8.33
C ARG A 201 15.58 3.98 7.80
N SER A 202 15.38 2.82 8.42
CA SER A 202 16.03 1.57 7.98
C SER A 202 15.52 1.13 6.61
N TYR A 203 14.20 1.23 6.38
CA TYR A 203 13.57 0.91 5.11
C TYR A 203 14.08 1.83 3.99
N GLY A 204 14.06 3.14 4.20
CA GLY A 204 14.53 4.11 3.22
C GLY A 204 16.01 3.95 2.90
N ALA A 205 16.86 3.71 3.90
CA ALA A 205 18.28 3.47 3.70
C ALA A 205 18.56 2.21 2.85
N ALA A 206 17.73 1.19 2.97
CA ALA A 206 17.84 -0.01 2.13
C ALA A 206 17.53 0.30 0.66
N HIS A 207 16.48 1.09 0.37
CA HIS A 207 16.10 1.46 -1.00
C HIS A 207 17.04 2.46 -1.66
N THR A 208 17.69 3.33 -0.88
CA THR A 208 18.69 4.26 -1.41
C THR A 208 20.09 3.61 -1.56
N GLU A 209 20.26 2.38 -1.07
CA GLU A 209 21.55 1.65 -1.03
C GLU A 209 22.66 2.39 -0.25
N ARG A 210 22.29 3.43 0.54
CA ARG A 210 23.27 4.28 1.25
C ARG A 210 23.38 3.96 2.74
N TYR A 211 22.53 3.12 3.26
CA TYR A 211 22.52 2.59 4.63
C TYR A 211 22.83 3.64 5.72
N GLN A 212 24.08 3.83 6.10
CA GLN A 212 24.49 4.74 7.19
C GLN A 212 24.69 6.20 6.73
N ASP A 213 24.95 6.38 5.43
CA ASP A 213 25.29 7.69 4.85
C ASP A 213 24.07 8.40 4.23
N GLU A 214 22.85 7.83 4.34
CA GLU A 214 21.65 8.45 3.81
C GLU A 214 21.23 9.63 4.68
N THR A 215 21.15 10.80 4.06
CA THR A 215 20.75 12.08 4.70
C THR A 215 19.28 12.38 4.54
N PHE A 216 18.57 11.71 3.62
CA PHE A 216 17.16 11.93 3.31
C PHE A 216 16.80 13.37 2.91
N GLU A 217 17.76 14.13 2.37
CA GLU A 217 17.56 15.55 2.01
C GLU A 217 16.61 15.75 0.83
N HIS A 218 16.47 14.77 -0.05
CA HIS A 218 15.63 14.85 -1.24
C HIS A 218 14.48 13.85 -1.25
N TRP A 219 14.65 12.71 -0.61
CA TRP A 219 13.60 11.71 -0.46
C TRP A 219 13.42 11.36 1.01
N GLU A 220 12.29 11.78 1.57
CA GLU A 220 11.91 11.53 2.97
C GLU A 220 10.85 10.44 3.08
N PHE A 221 10.85 9.79 4.23
CA PHE A 221 9.85 8.81 4.64
C PHE A 221 9.14 9.33 5.88
N ALA A 222 7.81 9.28 5.89
CA ALA A 222 7.03 9.88 6.95
C ALA A 222 5.95 8.95 7.48
N THR A 223 5.59 9.19 8.73
CA THR A 223 4.45 8.61 9.44
C THR A 223 3.74 9.69 10.23
N GLY A 224 2.75 9.33 11.04
CA GLY A 224 2.02 10.27 11.89
C GLY A 224 1.11 9.52 12.86
N SER A 225 0.18 10.22 13.51
CA SER A 225 -0.90 9.54 14.23
C SER A 225 -1.84 8.83 13.23
N PRO A 226 -2.57 7.78 13.66
CA PRO A 226 -3.56 7.10 12.82
C PRO A 226 -4.54 8.07 12.14
N ASP A 227 -5.01 9.08 12.86
CA ASP A 227 -5.95 10.08 12.31
C ASP A 227 -5.31 10.98 11.27
N GLN A 228 -4.03 11.37 11.44
CA GLN A 228 -3.29 12.15 10.46
C GLN A 228 -3.08 11.36 9.18
N ILE A 229 -2.67 10.10 9.28
CA ILE A 229 -2.47 9.21 8.13
C ILE A 229 -3.80 8.94 7.42
N LYS A 230 -4.86 8.64 8.19
CA LYS A 230 -6.21 8.47 7.63
C LYS A 230 -6.68 9.73 6.88
N GLY A 231 -6.46 10.91 7.45
CA GLY A 231 -6.87 12.18 6.83
C GLY A 231 -6.20 12.43 5.49
N ILE A 232 -4.86 12.27 5.40
CA ILE A 232 -4.13 12.49 4.15
C ILE A 232 -4.44 11.39 3.11
N ALA A 233 -4.58 10.14 3.53
CA ALA A 233 -4.95 9.03 2.65
C ALA A 233 -6.35 9.26 2.05
N GLN A 234 -7.34 9.62 2.85
CA GLN A 234 -8.69 9.94 2.40
C GLN A 234 -8.73 11.14 1.43
N TYR A 235 -7.94 12.18 1.70
CA TYR A 235 -7.87 13.34 0.82
C TYR A 235 -7.42 12.96 -0.60
N PHE A 236 -6.49 12.04 -0.73
CA PHE A 236 -6.04 11.53 -2.02
C PHE A 236 -6.85 10.34 -2.54
N GLY A 237 -7.95 10.00 -1.90
CA GLY A 237 -8.82 8.89 -2.31
C GLY A 237 -8.21 7.51 -2.12
N LEU A 238 -7.17 7.38 -1.28
CA LEU A 238 -6.60 6.08 -0.95
C LEU A 238 -7.54 5.34 0.00
N ARG A 239 -8.04 4.20 -0.44
CA ARG A 239 -8.74 3.24 0.41
C ARG A 239 -7.74 2.26 0.98
N TYR A 240 -7.76 2.03 2.27
CA TYR A 240 -6.97 1.02 2.93
C TYR A 240 -7.68 0.51 4.17
N PHE A 241 -7.39 -0.72 4.54
CA PHE A 241 -7.96 -1.40 5.70
C PHE A 241 -6.92 -2.37 6.29
N ALA A 242 -6.78 -2.36 7.63
CA ALA A 242 -5.93 -3.32 8.33
C ALA A 242 -6.65 -4.67 8.43
N ASP A 243 -6.02 -5.73 7.94
CA ASP A 243 -6.50 -7.11 8.06
C ASP A 243 -5.42 -7.98 8.69
N LYS A 244 -5.62 -8.36 9.97
CA LYS A 244 -4.67 -9.18 10.74
C LYS A 244 -3.25 -8.60 10.71
N ASP A 245 -2.37 -9.28 9.97
CA ASP A 245 -0.96 -8.91 9.83
C ASP A 245 -0.65 -8.11 8.56
N GLN A 246 -1.67 -7.78 7.76
CA GLN A 246 -1.55 -7.11 6.47
C GLN A 246 -2.44 -5.86 6.41
N ILE A 247 -2.16 -5.01 5.42
CA ILE A 247 -3.00 -3.87 5.07
C ILE A 247 -3.44 -4.05 3.62
N VAL A 248 -4.74 -4.25 3.42
CA VAL A 248 -5.33 -4.21 2.07
C VAL A 248 -5.49 -2.75 1.68
N HIS A 249 -4.95 -2.35 0.56
CA HIS A 249 -5.00 -0.96 0.11
C HIS A 249 -4.90 -0.85 -1.41
N GLY A 250 -5.44 0.24 -1.94
CA GLY A 250 -5.14 0.68 -3.29
C GLY A 250 -3.79 1.38 -3.39
N LEU A 251 -3.44 1.85 -4.57
CA LEU A 251 -2.23 2.61 -4.82
C LEU A 251 -2.54 4.07 -5.10
N ARG A 252 -1.72 4.96 -4.60
CA ARG A 252 -1.75 6.40 -4.90
C ARG A 252 -0.35 6.96 -4.99
N THR A 253 -0.06 7.58 -6.11
CA THR A 253 1.12 8.41 -6.29
C THR A 253 0.68 9.76 -6.83
N VAL A 254 1.16 10.83 -6.25
CA VAL A 254 0.66 12.20 -6.52
C VAL A 254 1.83 13.12 -6.82
N VAL A 255 1.70 13.89 -7.89
CA VAL A 255 2.58 15.04 -8.18
C VAL A 255 1.87 16.31 -7.70
N ILE A 256 2.57 17.12 -6.92
CA ILE A 256 2.09 18.37 -6.33
C ILE A 256 2.98 19.50 -6.83
N THR A 257 2.36 20.62 -7.23
CA THR A 257 3.08 21.80 -7.74
C THR A 257 3.80 22.57 -6.61
N PRO A 258 4.76 23.46 -6.92
CA PRO A 258 5.39 24.35 -5.94
C PRO A 258 4.41 25.23 -5.15
N ALA A 259 3.23 25.51 -5.72
CA ALA A 259 2.16 26.24 -5.05
C ALA A 259 1.32 25.36 -4.08
N GLY A 260 1.67 24.08 -3.93
CA GLY A 260 0.93 23.14 -3.07
C GLY A 260 -0.40 22.66 -3.66
N LYS A 261 -0.52 22.66 -4.99
CA LYS A 261 -1.72 22.19 -5.69
C LYS A 261 -1.47 20.82 -6.31
N VAL A 262 -2.49 19.96 -6.33
CA VAL A 262 -2.44 18.68 -7.04
C VAL A 262 -2.20 18.94 -8.53
N TYR A 263 -1.13 18.39 -9.08
CA TYR A 263 -0.86 18.37 -10.51
C TYR A 263 -1.49 17.15 -11.16
N LYS A 264 -1.22 15.95 -10.60
CA LYS A 264 -1.71 14.69 -11.15
C LYS A 264 -1.74 13.60 -10.08
N VAL A 265 -2.74 12.72 -10.17
CA VAL A 265 -2.90 11.54 -9.30
C VAL A 265 -2.79 10.29 -10.16
N TYR A 266 -1.99 9.33 -9.72
CA TYR A 266 -1.84 7.99 -10.28
C TYR A 266 -2.48 6.98 -9.34
N ARG A 267 -3.21 6.01 -9.87
CA ARG A 267 -4.03 5.06 -9.10
C ARG A 267 -3.55 3.62 -9.19
N ASP A 268 -2.43 3.40 -9.88
CA ASP A 268 -1.87 2.08 -10.17
C ASP A 268 -0.34 2.09 -10.06
N ASN A 269 0.29 0.96 -10.39
CA ASN A 269 1.74 0.77 -10.44
C ASN A 269 2.30 0.68 -11.87
N GLU A 270 1.50 0.97 -12.89
CA GLU A 270 1.89 0.84 -14.30
C GLU A 270 2.73 2.02 -14.81
N TRP A 271 2.77 3.13 -14.06
CA TRP A 271 3.56 4.29 -14.42
C TRP A 271 5.08 3.99 -14.33
N LYS A 272 5.84 4.68 -15.17
CA LYS A 272 7.31 4.53 -15.22
C LYS A 272 8.02 5.72 -14.59
N PRO A 273 9.21 5.52 -13.99
CA PRO A 273 10.02 6.60 -13.40
C PRO A 273 10.19 7.80 -14.32
N GLU A 274 10.48 7.59 -15.60
CA GLU A 274 10.71 8.65 -16.59
C GLU A 274 9.47 9.53 -16.78
N GLN A 275 8.28 8.95 -16.75
CA GLN A 275 7.02 9.68 -16.85
C GLN A 275 6.82 10.61 -15.65
N LEU A 276 7.08 10.11 -14.44
CA LEU A 276 6.93 10.92 -13.23
C LEU A 276 7.98 12.03 -13.16
N VAL A 277 9.21 11.79 -13.59
CA VAL A 277 10.23 12.85 -13.70
C VAL A 277 9.76 13.95 -14.64
N GLN A 278 9.19 13.63 -15.80
CA GLN A 278 8.64 14.62 -16.73
C GLN A 278 7.48 15.40 -16.12
N ASP A 279 6.55 14.72 -15.44
CA ASP A 279 5.42 15.37 -14.78
C ASP A 279 5.89 16.28 -13.61
N MET A 280 6.91 15.88 -12.85
CA MET A 280 7.51 16.74 -11.81
C MET A 280 8.17 17.97 -12.40
N ILE A 281 8.88 17.84 -13.53
CA ILE A 281 9.49 18.95 -14.25
C ILE A 281 8.40 19.91 -14.76
N ALA A 282 7.33 19.38 -15.36
CA ALA A 282 6.20 20.17 -15.84
C ALA A 282 5.50 20.90 -14.68
N ALA A 283 5.27 20.21 -13.56
CA ALA A 283 4.68 20.78 -12.35
C ALA A 283 5.54 21.88 -11.74
N SER A 284 6.88 21.74 -11.77
CA SER A 284 7.81 22.73 -11.21
C SER A 284 7.73 24.10 -11.88
N SER A 285 7.19 24.15 -13.09
CA SER A 285 6.99 25.39 -13.86
C SER A 285 5.64 26.06 -13.58
N GLN A 286 4.75 25.42 -12.82
CA GLN A 286 3.44 25.96 -12.43
C GLN A 286 3.56 26.78 -11.14
N LYS A 287 3.11 28.02 -11.20
CA LYS A 287 3.09 28.96 -10.05
C LYS A 287 1.81 28.82 -9.23
#